data_bc09a04a50baca685fdef31be7112398
#
_entry.id   bc09a04a50baca685fdef31be7112398
#
_cell.length_a   1.000
_cell.length_b   1.000
_cell.length_c   1.000
_cell.angle_alpha   90.00
_cell.angle_beta   90.00
_cell.angle_gamma   90.00
#
_symmetry.space_group_name_H-M   'P 1'
#
loop_
_entity.id
_entity.type
_entity.pdbx_description
1 polymer ?
#
loop_
_entity_poly.entity_id
_entity_poly.type
_entity_poly.pdbx_seq_one_letter_code
_entity_poly.pdbx_strand_id
1 'polypeptide(L)'
;DDAVKAHLAAKGPEALKKHLDAKKAHAHDNDAPAPHHGGCPGSMAREIQHTAPHGGCPGSMARSVEHTHNNDASASNNMSGSTPTAYSMESQLRQWPVQIKLAPLNAPYFQNANLLIAADCTAYAYGNFHNQFIKNHVVLIGCPKLDAVDYTEKLTEIIKHNDFKSLTIVRMEVPCCGGLEHAATEALKASGKFIPWQVVTIGI
;
A
#
# COMPACT_ATOMS: atom_id res chain seq x y z
N ASP A 1 -10.09 -25.78 -13.83
CA ASP A 1 -10.12 -26.06 -15.27
C ASP A 1 -11.01 -27.24 -15.67
N ASP A 2 -11.26 -28.20 -14.81
CA ASP A 2 -12.06 -29.39 -15.15
C ASP A 2 -13.56 -29.09 -15.25
N ALA A 3 -14.06 -28.13 -14.48
CA ALA A 3 -15.46 -27.66 -14.59
C ALA A 3 -15.77 -27.03 -15.95
N VAL A 4 -14.81 -26.29 -16.52
CA VAL A 4 -14.95 -25.67 -17.86
C VAL A 4 -14.93 -26.76 -18.96
N LYS A 5 -14.09 -27.78 -18.82
CA LYS A 5 -14.06 -28.91 -19.75
C LYS A 5 -15.37 -29.70 -19.73
N ALA A 6 -15.91 -29.97 -18.53
CA ALA A 6 -17.18 -30.66 -18.36
C ALA A 6 -18.35 -29.88 -18.98
N HIS A 7 -18.39 -28.54 -18.81
CA HIS A 7 -19.41 -27.68 -19.39
C HIS A 7 -19.33 -27.61 -20.93
N LEU A 8 -18.12 -27.60 -21.49
CA LEU A 8 -17.90 -27.58 -22.95
C LEU A 8 -18.18 -28.95 -23.58
N ALA A 9 -17.89 -30.05 -22.86
CA ALA A 9 -18.24 -31.40 -23.33
C ALA A 9 -19.76 -31.57 -23.44
N ALA A 10 -20.54 -30.97 -22.56
CA ALA A 10 -22.01 -30.98 -22.63
C ALA A 10 -22.57 -30.21 -23.83
N LYS A 11 -21.80 -29.30 -24.44
CA LYS A 11 -22.18 -28.49 -25.65
C LYS A 11 -21.77 -29.14 -26.97
N GLY A 12 -21.16 -30.32 -26.95
CA GLY A 12 -20.78 -31.09 -28.12
C GLY A 12 -19.27 -31.07 -28.43
N PRO A 13 -18.76 -32.04 -29.17
CA PRO A 13 -17.33 -32.26 -29.42
C PRO A 13 -16.63 -31.10 -30.16
N GLU A 14 -17.35 -30.37 -30.97
CA GLU A 14 -16.78 -29.19 -31.69
C GLU A 14 -16.45 -28.03 -30.77
N ALA A 15 -17.28 -27.78 -29.74
CA ALA A 15 -17.02 -26.71 -28.77
C ALA A 15 -15.77 -26.95 -27.93
N LEU A 16 -15.55 -28.21 -27.54
CA LEU A 16 -14.35 -28.62 -26.82
C LEU A 16 -13.09 -28.52 -27.69
N LYS A 17 -13.18 -28.93 -28.97
CA LYS A 17 -12.08 -28.85 -29.93
C LYS A 17 -11.67 -27.39 -30.18
N LYS A 18 -12.63 -26.50 -30.41
CA LYS A 18 -12.38 -25.06 -30.61
C LYS A 18 -11.71 -24.41 -29.41
N HIS A 19 -12.07 -24.82 -28.19
CA HIS A 19 -11.43 -24.30 -26.96
C HIS A 19 -9.99 -24.80 -26.79
N LEU A 20 -9.72 -26.08 -27.15
CA LEU A 20 -8.37 -26.65 -27.09
C LEU A 20 -7.45 -26.07 -28.16
N ASP A 21 -7.98 -25.79 -29.37
CA ASP A 21 -7.22 -25.19 -30.45
C ASP A 21 -6.90 -23.71 -30.14
N ALA A 22 -7.82 -22.98 -29.52
CA ALA A 22 -7.57 -21.62 -29.01
C ALA A 22 -6.48 -21.60 -27.91
N LYS A 23 -6.48 -22.55 -26.98
CA LYS A 23 -5.39 -22.68 -25.99
C LYS A 23 -4.03 -23.01 -26.60
N LYS A 24 -3.99 -23.82 -27.65
CA LYS A 24 -2.75 -24.11 -28.37
C LYS A 24 -2.21 -22.92 -29.15
N ALA A 25 -3.09 -22.10 -29.75
CA ALA A 25 -2.68 -20.87 -30.43
C ALA A 25 -2.02 -19.85 -29.50
N HIS A 26 -2.47 -19.77 -28.23
CA HIS A 26 -1.87 -18.87 -27.22
C HIS A 26 -0.58 -19.42 -26.59
N ALA A 27 -0.22 -20.67 -26.83
CA ALA A 27 1.00 -21.28 -26.27
C ALA A 27 2.25 -21.15 -27.16
N HIS A 28 2.13 -20.61 -28.39
CA HIS A 28 3.23 -20.58 -29.37
C HIS A 28 3.80 -19.18 -29.69
N ASP A 29 3.38 -18.11 -28.97
CA ASP A 29 3.84 -16.73 -29.23
C ASP A 29 4.70 -16.15 -28.09
N ASN A 30 5.72 -16.87 -27.66
CA ASN A 30 6.68 -16.31 -26.68
C ASN A 30 8.08 -16.02 -27.27
N ASP A 31 8.23 -15.97 -28.60
CA ASP A 31 9.55 -15.66 -29.21
C ASP A 31 9.42 -14.85 -30.51
N ALA A 32 8.84 -13.62 -30.43
CA ALA A 32 9.06 -12.60 -31.45
C ALA A 32 8.78 -11.20 -30.85
N PRO A 33 9.64 -10.18 -31.11
CA PRO A 33 9.39 -8.83 -30.63
C PRO A 33 8.22 -8.20 -31.42
N ALA A 34 7.10 -7.95 -30.76
CA ALA A 34 5.93 -7.32 -31.36
C ALA A 34 6.16 -5.80 -31.54
N PRO A 35 5.66 -5.20 -32.63
CA PRO A 35 5.70 -3.75 -32.84
C PRO A 35 4.65 -3.07 -31.92
N HIS A 36 5.12 -2.14 -31.10
CA HIS A 36 4.32 -1.39 -30.15
C HIS A 36 3.43 -0.35 -30.84
N HIS A 37 2.12 -0.52 -30.82
CA HIS A 37 1.16 0.54 -31.11
C HIS A 37 0.12 0.65 -30.00
N GLY A 38 0.10 1.82 -29.33
CA GLY A 38 -1.04 2.29 -28.55
C GLY A 38 -0.96 2.17 -27.03
N GLY A 39 0.15 2.60 -26.41
CA GLY A 39 0.20 2.84 -24.96
C GLY A 39 -0.17 4.27 -24.61
N CYS A 40 -0.84 4.48 -23.47
CA CYS A 40 -1.07 5.81 -22.91
C CYS A 40 0.26 6.60 -22.81
N PRO A 41 0.27 7.94 -22.99
CA PRO A 41 1.49 8.77 -22.95
C PRO A 41 2.31 8.62 -21.67
N GLY A 42 1.73 8.11 -20.58
CA GLY A 42 2.43 7.83 -19.32
C GLY A 42 3.18 6.50 -19.28
N SER A 43 3.01 5.63 -20.27
CA SER A 43 3.65 4.30 -20.35
C SER A 43 4.91 4.28 -21.20
N MET A 44 5.34 5.41 -21.75
CA MET A 44 6.59 5.46 -22.52
C MET A 44 7.78 5.37 -21.56
N ALA A 45 8.49 4.24 -21.63
CA ALA A 45 9.75 4.06 -20.93
C ALA A 45 10.74 5.14 -21.44
N ARG A 46 11.00 6.14 -20.62
CA ARG A 46 12.16 7.00 -20.78
C ARG A 46 13.34 6.28 -20.17
N GLU A 47 14.35 6.07 -20.96
CA GLU A 47 15.65 5.59 -20.50
C GLU A 47 16.25 6.65 -19.59
N ILE A 48 16.01 6.53 -18.29
CA ILE A 48 16.73 7.27 -17.27
C ILE A 48 17.90 6.35 -16.92
N GLN A 49 19.10 6.71 -17.36
CA GLN A 49 20.31 6.02 -16.96
C GLN A 49 20.50 6.21 -15.44
N HIS A 50 19.96 5.29 -14.68
CA HIS A 50 20.31 5.09 -13.28
C HIS A 50 20.88 3.68 -13.15
N THR A 51 22.18 3.62 -12.96
CA THR A 51 22.92 2.45 -12.51
C THR A 51 22.41 2.06 -11.12
N ALA A 52 21.36 1.26 -11.06
CA ALA A 52 20.93 0.54 -9.87
C ALA A 52 20.24 -0.76 -10.29
N PRO A 53 20.70 -1.92 -9.79
CA PRO A 53 20.17 -3.22 -10.16
C PRO A 53 18.98 -3.54 -9.29
N HIS A 54 17.76 -3.25 -9.70
CA HIS A 54 16.53 -3.89 -9.14
C HIS A 54 15.34 -3.49 -10.01
N GLY A 55 14.82 -4.45 -10.77
CA GLY A 55 13.63 -4.31 -11.62
C GLY A 55 12.34 -4.26 -10.78
N GLY A 56 12.04 -3.11 -10.22
CA GLY A 56 10.76 -2.80 -9.58
C GLY A 56 10.02 -1.69 -10.33
N CYS A 57 8.68 -1.74 -10.34
CA CYS A 57 7.87 -0.63 -10.84
C CYS A 57 8.25 0.67 -10.09
N PRO A 58 8.46 1.81 -10.78
CA PRO A 58 8.85 3.07 -10.13
C PRO A 58 7.94 3.51 -8.99
N GLY A 59 6.66 3.11 -8.99
CA GLY A 59 5.70 3.37 -7.92
C GLY A 59 5.90 2.56 -6.65
N SER A 60 6.71 1.48 -6.69
CA SER A 60 6.98 0.62 -5.53
C SER A 60 8.33 0.91 -4.86
N MET A 61 9.11 1.84 -5.39
CA MET A 61 10.41 2.17 -4.81
C MET A 61 10.24 2.90 -3.48
N ALA A 62 10.94 2.40 -2.46
CA ALA A 62 10.97 3.02 -1.14
C ALA A 62 11.63 4.41 -1.21
N ARG A 63 10.96 5.42 -0.70
CA ARG A 63 11.48 6.80 -0.64
C ARG A 63 10.90 7.56 0.54
N SER A 64 11.69 8.48 1.06
CA SER A 64 11.19 9.52 1.96
C SER A 64 10.53 10.63 1.15
N VAL A 65 9.45 11.20 1.67
CA VAL A 65 8.72 12.32 1.08
C VAL A 65 8.99 13.56 1.91
N GLU A 66 9.61 14.55 1.30
CA GLU A 66 9.82 15.86 1.92
C GLU A 66 8.80 16.85 1.35
N HIS A 67 8.10 17.56 2.24
CA HIS A 67 7.18 18.62 1.86
C HIS A 67 7.94 19.94 1.95
N THR A 68 8.25 20.54 0.79
CA THR A 68 8.78 21.92 0.73
C THR A 68 7.63 22.88 0.97
N HIS A 69 7.70 23.61 2.08
CA HIS A 69 6.79 24.73 2.33
C HIS A 69 7.15 25.88 1.41
N ASN A 70 6.51 25.97 0.25
CA ASN A 70 6.56 27.20 -0.55
C ASN A 70 5.67 28.25 0.13
N ASN A 71 6.27 29.04 1.03
CA ASN A 71 5.66 30.24 1.59
C ASN A 71 5.70 31.36 0.55
N ASP A 72 5.00 31.21 -0.55
CA ASP A 72 4.72 32.31 -1.48
C ASP A 72 3.21 32.55 -1.58
N ALA A 73 2.66 33.13 -0.55
CA ALA A 73 1.41 33.89 -0.66
C ALA A 73 1.50 35.14 0.22
N SER A 74 2.15 36.17 -0.31
CA SER A 74 1.96 37.50 0.17
C SER A 74 0.53 37.96 -0.09
N ALA A 75 -0.30 37.90 0.92
CA ALA A 75 -1.55 38.64 0.98
C ALA A 75 -1.68 39.21 2.39
N SER A 76 -1.21 40.44 2.53
CA SER A 76 -1.50 41.30 3.66
C SER A 76 -3.00 41.56 3.76
N ASN A 77 -3.63 41.10 4.84
CA ASN A 77 -4.82 41.72 5.39
C ASN A 77 -4.82 41.60 6.90
N ASN A 78 -4.52 42.72 7.54
CA ASN A 78 -4.74 42.98 8.95
C ASN A 78 -6.24 42.87 9.28
N MET A 79 -6.64 41.84 10.03
CA MET A 79 -7.81 41.90 10.88
C MET A 79 -7.54 41.10 12.16
N SER A 80 -7.44 41.84 13.26
CA SER A 80 -7.37 41.35 14.62
C SER A 80 -8.68 40.62 14.96
N GLY A 81 -8.63 39.31 15.07
CA GLY A 81 -9.71 38.44 15.53
C GLY A 81 -9.12 37.07 15.82
N SER A 82 -9.35 36.51 17.01
CA SER A 82 -8.94 35.18 17.42
C SER A 82 -9.47 34.14 16.43
N THR A 83 -8.63 33.82 15.44
CA THR A 83 -8.95 32.77 14.46
C THR A 83 -8.78 31.40 15.12
N PRO A 84 -9.77 30.48 14.96
CA PRO A 84 -9.56 29.08 15.33
C PRO A 84 -8.32 28.59 14.57
N THR A 85 -7.47 27.83 15.27
CA THR A 85 -6.27 27.20 14.71
C THR A 85 -6.59 26.60 13.35
N ALA A 86 -6.09 27.23 12.29
CA ALA A 86 -6.25 26.73 10.93
C ALA A 86 -5.63 25.32 10.89
N TYR A 87 -6.46 24.31 10.71
CA TYR A 87 -5.98 22.95 10.49
C TYR A 87 -5.16 22.96 9.20
N SER A 88 -3.88 22.64 9.31
CA SER A 88 -3.04 22.47 8.12
C SER A 88 -3.63 21.35 7.29
N MET A 89 -4.03 21.68 6.05
CA MET A 89 -4.50 20.72 5.05
C MET A 89 -3.34 20.02 4.34
N GLU A 90 -2.11 20.22 4.80
CA GLU A 90 -0.91 19.63 4.21
C GLU A 90 -0.82 18.14 4.53
N SER A 91 -0.35 17.38 3.54
CA SER A 91 -0.04 15.98 3.74
C SER A 91 1.05 15.81 4.79
N GLN A 92 0.82 14.93 5.75
CA GLN A 92 1.81 14.56 6.77
C GLN A 92 2.58 13.29 6.41
N LEU A 93 2.32 12.73 5.22
CA LEU A 93 2.98 11.51 4.76
C LEU A 93 4.45 11.80 4.39
N ARG A 94 5.37 11.01 4.94
CA ARG A 94 6.82 11.23 4.78
C ARG A 94 7.55 10.07 4.13
N GLN A 95 6.86 9.01 3.73
CA GLN A 95 7.48 7.89 3.02
C GLN A 95 6.56 7.30 1.96
N TRP A 96 7.16 6.53 1.08
CA TRP A 96 6.48 5.74 0.06
C TRP A 96 7.26 4.45 -0.20
N PRO A 97 6.63 3.30 -0.48
CA PRO A 97 5.19 3.05 -0.55
C PRO A 97 4.53 2.94 0.84
N VAL A 98 3.18 3.06 0.88
CA VAL A 98 2.39 2.92 2.11
C VAL A 98 1.75 1.55 2.26
N GLN A 99 1.46 0.85 1.14
CA GLN A 99 0.83 -0.47 1.17
C GLN A 99 1.76 -1.53 1.79
N ILE A 100 1.26 -2.30 2.76
CA ILE A 100 2.03 -3.36 3.44
C ILE A 100 2.67 -4.31 2.42
N LYS A 101 1.93 -4.72 1.39
CA LYS A 101 2.42 -5.66 0.36
C LYS A 101 3.59 -5.11 -0.44
N LEU A 102 3.63 -3.80 -0.64
CA LEU A 102 4.66 -3.12 -1.44
C LEU A 102 5.83 -2.60 -0.60
N ALA A 103 5.64 -2.45 0.72
CA ALA A 103 6.68 -1.95 1.61
C ALA A 103 7.90 -2.91 1.62
N PRO A 104 9.13 -2.39 1.58
CA PRO A 104 10.32 -3.22 1.76
C PRO A 104 10.38 -3.77 3.19
N LEU A 105 11.13 -4.85 3.39
CA LEU A 105 11.36 -5.41 4.73
C LEU A 105 12.25 -4.51 5.59
N ASN A 106 13.14 -3.76 4.96
CA ASN A 106 14.05 -2.82 5.61
C ASN A 106 14.16 -1.55 4.77
N ALA A 107 14.04 -0.39 5.43
CA ALA A 107 14.23 0.92 4.81
C ALA A 107 14.76 1.93 5.85
N PRO A 108 15.56 2.93 5.42
CA PRO A 108 16.09 3.93 6.34
C PRO A 108 15.03 4.67 7.15
N TYR A 109 13.86 4.91 6.57
CA TYR A 109 12.76 5.60 7.25
C TYR A 109 12.07 4.78 8.35
N PHE A 110 12.32 3.47 8.45
CA PHE A 110 11.83 2.64 9.54
C PHE A 110 12.65 2.78 10.82
N GLN A 111 13.91 3.20 10.71
CA GLN A 111 14.80 3.25 11.87
C GLN A 111 14.38 4.32 12.87
N ASN A 112 14.19 3.93 14.13
CA ASN A 112 13.74 4.81 15.22
C ASN A 112 12.38 5.52 14.95
N ALA A 113 11.52 4.93 14.11
CA ALA A 113 10.24 5.50 13.77
C ALA A 113 9.11 5.06 14.73
N ASN A 114 8.05 5.84 14.78
CA ASN A 114 6.75 5.39 15.27
C ASN A 114 6.02 4.72 14.09
N LEU A 115 5.64 3.47 14.24
CA LEU A 115 4.95 2.72 13.19
C LEU A 115 3.44 2.88 13.33
N LEU A 116 2.78 3.30 12.27
CA LEU A 116 1.32 3.28 12.13
C LEU A 116 0.92 2.17 11.16
N ILE A 117 0.09 1.24 11.61
CA ILE A 117 -0.57 0.26 10.76
C ILE A 117 -2.06 0.62 10.72
N ALA A 118 -2.58 1.00 9.55
CA ALA A 118 -3.95 1.48 9.41
C ALA A 118 -4.74 0.71 8.35
N ALA A 119 -6.03 0.49 8.61
CA ALA A 119 -6.91 -0.05 7.60
C ALA A 119 -7.17 0.99 6.49
N ASP A 120 -7.25 0.55 5.24
CA ASP A 120 -7.42 1.43 4.07
C ASP A 120 -8.56 2.44 4.20
N CYS A 121 -9.66 2.04 4.84
CA CYS A 121 -10.85 2.89 5.00
C CYS A 121 -10.68 4.02 6.03
N THR A 122 -9.71 3.92 6.95
CA THR A 122 -9.62 4.81 8.11
C THR A 122 -9.35 6.27 7.75
N ALA A 123 -8.51 6.51 6.75
CA ALA A 123 -8.20 7.86 6.28
C ALA A 123 -9.39 8.54 5.58
N TYR A 124 -10.30 7.75 5.02
CA TYR A 124 -11.52 8.27 4.41
C TYR A 124 -12.62 8.53 5.43
N ALA A 125 -12.68 7.72 6.50
CA ALA A 125 -13.68 7.83 7.53
C ALA A 125 -13.37 8.94 8.55
N TYR A 126 -12.08 9.28 8.74
CA TYR A 126 -11.66 10.23 9.76
C TYR A 126 -10.96 11.45 9.14
N GLY A 127 -11.69 12.57 9.08
CA GLY A 127 -11.25 13.78 8.37
C GLY A 127 -9.93 14.40 8.86
N ASN A 128 -9.54 14.20 10.13
CA ASN A 128 -8.28 14.73 10.69
C ASN A 128 -7.15 13.67 10.72
N PHE A 129 -7.25 12.66 9.85
CA PHE A 129 -6.35 11.49 9.87
C PHE A 129 -4.86 11.86 9.74
N HIS A 130 -4.53 12.82 8.87
CA HIS A 130 -3.15 13.25 8.68
C HIS A 130 -2.55 13.86 9.93
N ASN A 131 -3.25 14.75 10.60
CA ASN A 131 -2.73 15.42 11.80
C ASN A 131 -2.75 14.51 13.03
N GLN A 132 -3.77 13.64 13.14
CA GLN A 132 -3.97 12.80 14.32
C GLN A 132 -3.09 11.55 14.29
N PHE A 133 -2.95 10.90 13.13
CA PHE A 133 -2.34 9.59 13.01
C PHE A 133 -1.09 9.56 12.13
N ILE A 134 -1.07 10.24 10.99
CA ILE A 134 0.08 10.19 10.07
C ILE A 134 1.25 11.03 10.58
N LYS A 135 0.98 12.16 11.20
CA LYS A 135 2.01 13.06 11.69
C LYS A 135 2.98 12.35 12.63
N ASN A 136 4.28 12.43 12.32
CA ASN A 136 5.38 11.79 13.06
C ASN A 136 5.35 10.25 13.06
N HIS A 137 4.62 9.62 12.14
CA HIS A 137 4.61 8.18 11.97
C HIS A 137 5.10 7.78 10.57
N VAL A 138 5.65 6.59 10.48
CA VAL A 138 5.78 5.84 9.23
C VAL A 138 4.54 4.99 9.09
N VAL A 139 3.91 5.04 7.93
CA VAL A 139 2.56 4.54 7.72
C VAL A 139 2.58 3.30 6.83
N LEU A 140 1.96 2.24 7.30
CA LEU A 140 1.64 1.05 6.50
C LEU A 140 0.13 0.86 6.50
N ILE A 141 -0.44 0.67 5.31
CA ILE A 141 -1.88 0.46 5.16
C ILE A 141 -2.19 -0.86 4.47
N GLY A 142 -3.39 -1.39 4.71
CA GLY A 142 -3.86 -2.58 4.03
C GLY A 142 -5.29 -2.96 4.42
N CYS A 143 -5.88 -3.83 3.60
CA CYS A 143 -7.18 -4.42 3.86
C CYS A 143 -7.11 -5.95 3.68
N PRO A 144 -7.03 -6.75 4.76
CA PRO A 144 -6.95 -8.21 4.64
C PRO A 144 -8.11 -8.81 3.85
N LYS A 145 -9.27 -8.16 3.91
CA LYS A 145 -10.47 -8.60 3.19
C LYS A 145 -10.33 -8.45 1.68
N LEU A 146 -9.86 -7.28 1.22
CA LEU A 146 -9.71 -6.99 -0.23
C LEU A 146 -8.47 -7.65 -0.81
N ASP A 147 -7.39 -7.64 -0.06
CA ASP A 147 -6.12 -8.24 -0.50
C ASP A 147 -6.11 -9.77 -0.43
N ALA A 148 -7.07 -10.36 0.29
CA ALA A 148 -7.19 -11.80 0.51
C ALA A 148 -5.88 -12.43 1.04
N VAL A 149 -5.17 -11.72 1.92
CA VAL A 149 -3.89 -12.15 2.49
C VAL A 149 -3.87 -11.98 4.01
N ASP A 150 -3.03 -12.78 4.65
CA ASP A 150 -2.59 -12.57 6.02
C ASP A 150 -1.27 -11.77 6.00
N TYR A 151 -1.25 -10.63 6.67
CA TYR A 151 -0.07 -9.78 6.75
C TYR A 151 0.91 -10.18 7.86
N THR A 152 0.59 -11.18 8.67
CA THR A 152 1.36 -11.54 9.86
C THR A 152 2.84 -11.78 9.56
N GLU A 153 3.15 -12.59 8.56
CA GLU A 153 4.52 -12.91 8.17
C GLU A 153 5.27 -11.63 7.72
N LYS A 154 4.68 -10.87 6.81
CA LYS A 154 5.30 -9.65 6.27
C LYS A 154 5.56 -8.61 7.36
N LEU A 155 4.59 -8.39 8.25
CA LEU A 155 4.72 -7.44 9.36
C LEU A 155 5.75 -7.93 10.40
N THR A 156 5.81 -9.24 10.66
CA THR A 156 6.82 -9.84 11.53
C THR A 156 8.22 -9.51 11.04
N GLU A 157 8.48 -9.72 9.76
CA GLU A 157 9.79 -9.46 9.19
C GLU A 157 10.13 -7.95 9.18
N ILE A 158 9.16 -7.07 8.89
CA ILE A 158 9.37 -5.62 8.99
C ILE A 158 9.71 -5.22 10.43
N ILE A 159 8.97 -5.72 11.43
CA ILE A 159 9.21 -5.37 12.84
C ILE A 159 10.54 -5.94 13.32
N LYS A 160 10.90 -7.14 12.93
CA LYS A 160 12.17 -7.79 13.27
C LYS A 160 13.40 -7.01 12.81
N HIS A 161 13.38 -6.56 11.54
CA HIS A 161 14.55 -5.97 10.90
C HIS A 161 14.72 -4.47 11.15
N ASN A 162 13.78 -3.81 11.81
CA ASN A 162 13.81 -2.37 12.03
C ASN A 162 13.54 -2.02 13.50
N ASP A 163 14.11 -0.91 13.97
CA ASP A 163 13.92 -0.44 15.33
C ASP A 163 12.81 0.60 15.40
N PHE A 164 11.63 0.16 15.86
CA PHE A 164 10.49 1.03 16.07
C PHE A 164 10.37 1.47 17.54
N LYS A 165 9.98 2.73 17.75
CA LYS A 165 9.72 3.31 19.07
C LYS A 165 8.36 2.94 19.62
N SER A 166 7.37 2.87 18.74
CA SER A 166 5.99 2.53 19.08
C SER A 166 5.26 1.93 17.89
N LEU A 167 4.16 1.23 18.17
CA LEU A 167 3.23 0.71 17.18
C LEU A 167 1.81 1.23 17.48
N THR A 168 1.20 1.89 16.51
CA THR A 168 -0.22 2.28 16.58
C THR A 168 -0.99 1.54 15.49
N ILE A 169 -2.05 0.85 15.87
CA ILE A 169 -2.95 0.15 14.93
C ILE A 169 -4.24 0.95 14.87
N VAL A 170 -4.65 1.38 13.68
CA VAL A 170 -5.91 2.10 13.47
C VAL A 170 -6.82 1.28 12.57
N ARG A 171 -8.00 0.98 13.07
CA ARG A 171 -8.99 0.15 12.37
C ARG A 171 -10.38 0.79 12.39
N MET A 172 -11.26 0.32 11.49
CA MET A 172 -12.68 0.62 11.59
C MET A 172 -13.36 -0.34 12.59
N GLU A 173 -14.50 0.05 13.12
CA GLU A 173 -15.31 -0.79 14.03
C GLU A 173 -15.93 -2.02 13.35
N VAL A 174 -15.77 -2.16 12.04
CA VAL A 174 -16.34 -3.27 11.26
C VAL A 174 -15.56 -4.58 11.42
N PRO A 175 -16.21 -5.74 11.34
CA PRO A 175 -15.59 -7.04 11.58
C PRO A 175 -14.40 -7.35 10.65
N CYS A 176 -14.45 -6.90 9.37
CA CYS A 176 -13.38 -7.17 8.41
C CYS A 176 -12.03 -6.54 8.81
N CYS A 177 -12.02 -5.49 9.63
CA CYS A 177 -10.79 -4.87 10.12
C CYS A 177 -10.14 -5.63 11.29
N GLY A 178 -10.82 -6.59 11.90
CA GLY A 178 -10.26 -7.44 12.95
C GLY A 178 -9.06 -8.26 12.49
N GLY A 179 -9.02 -8.64 11.20
CA GLY A 179 -7.89 -9.36 10.60
C GLY A 179 -6.60 -8.52 10.57
N LEU A 180 -6.69 -7.21 10.37
CA LEU A 180 -5.50 -6.33 10.40
C LEU A 180 -4.95 -6.19 11.81
N GLU A 181 -5.82 -5.99 12.80
CA GLU A 181 -5.43 -5.94 14.21
C GLU A 181 -4.78 -7.24 14.65
N HIS A 182 -5.39 -8.39 14.29
CA HIS A 182 -4.85 -9.72 14.58
C HIS A 182 -3.46 -9.88 13.97
N ALA A 183 -3.31 -9.62 12.67
CA ALA A 183 -2.03 -9.75 11.99
C ALA A 183 -0.93 -8.87 12.60
N ALA A 184 -1.25 -7.61 12.95
CA ALA A 184 -0.28 -6.70 13.54
C ALA A 184 0.14 -7.12 14.96
N THR A 185 -0.81 -7.60 15.79
CA THR A 185 -0.53 -8.07 17.15
C THR A 185 0.24 -9.38 17.17
N GLU A 186 -0.10 -10.33 16.30
CA GLU A 186 0.67 -11.57 16.16
C GLU A 186 2.08 -11.32 15.60
N ALA A 187 2.21 -10.40 14.64
CA ALA A 187 3.50 -9.99 14.13
C ALA A 187 4.40 -9.39 15.21
N LEU A 188 3.85 -8.54 16.08
CA LEU A 188 4.57 -7.97 17.20
C LEU A 188 5.07 -9.07 18.16
N LYS A 189 4.21 -10.00 18.52
CA LYS A 189 4.58 -11.16 19.38
C LYS A 189 5.66 -12.02 18.71
N ALA A 190 5.48 -12.38 17.45
CA ALA A 190 6.41 -13.22 16.69
C ALA A 190 7.77 -12.53 16.42
N SER A 191 7.83 -11.21 16.42
CA SER A 191 9.07 -10.46 16.26
C SER A 191 10.02 -10.59 17.45
N GLY A 192 9.51 -10.96 18.62
CA GLY A 192 10.26 -11.01 19.87
C GLY A 192 10.68 -9.65 20.43
N LYS A 193 10.22 -8.53 19.82
CA LYS A 193 10.53 -7.18 20.27
C LYS A 193 9.49 -6.69 21.28
N PHE A 194 9.96 -5.96 22.29
CA PHE A 194 9.10 -5.32 23.27
C PHE A 194 8.91 -3.84 22.89
N ILE A 195 7.84 -3.55 22.14
CA ILE A 195 7.51 -2.20 21.65
C ILE A 195 6.17 -1.78 22.26
N PRO A 196 6.06 -0.57 22.84
CA PRO A 196 4.76 -0.06 23.31
C PRO A 196 3.81 0.06 22.13
N TRP A 197 2.58 -0.41 22.33
CA TRP A 197 1.58 -0.44 21.25
C TRP A 197 0.18 -0.09 21.72
N GLN A 198 -0.65 0.35 20.79
CA GLN A 198 -2.06 0.66 21.01
C GLN A 198 -2.93 0.35 19.80
N VAL A 199 -4.22 0.14 20.05
CA VAL A 199 -5.26 0.02 19.01
C VAL A 199 -6.24 1.16 19.14
N VAL A 200 -6.53 1.82 18.02
CA VAL A 200 -7.54 2.85 17.92
C VAL A 200 -8.62 2.38 16.94
N THR A 201 -9.86 2.40 17.38
CA THR A 201 -11.01 2.03 16.55
C THR A 201 -11.77 3.30 16.15
N ILE A 202 -11.99 3.47 14.85
CA ILE A 202 -12.76 4.57 14.27
C ILE A 202 -14.18 4.05 14.01
N GLY A 203 -15.17 4.78 14.51
CA GLY A 203 -16.59 4.54 14.23
C GLY A 203 -17.01 5.04 12.85
N ILE A 204 -18.15 4.56 12.37
CA ILE A 204 -18.81 4.97 11.13
C ILE A 204 -19.80 6.09 11.43
#